data_17758cf0b9fb45c245c891df43466e59
#
_entry.id   17758cf0b9fb45c245c891df43466e59
#
_cell.length_a   1.000
_cell.length_b   1.000
_cell.length_c   1.000
_cell.angle_alpha   90.00
_cell.angle_beta   90.00
_cell.angle_gamma   90.00
#
_symmetry.space_group_name_H-M   'P 1'
#
loop_
_entity.id
_entity.type
_entity.pdbx_description
1 polymer ?
#
loop_
_entity_poly.entity_id
_entity_poly.type
_entity_poly.pdbx_seq_one_letter_code
_entity_poly.pdbx_strand_id
1 'polypeptide(L)'
;MQTISYQGLKITHQIQNKTEDDLVVEAALQININSEPYTVVMRTPDNDIALIRGLLFAEDIYKGVTNFEATIEKMENEVPSIINITISKLNLGKGYLNKRTLLSVSSCGICGKKELKDIEVNGDRLKTETKLTSTIIHKMFLEMNSFQETFKKSGGSHAAAVFNKQNKLLTIKEDIGRHNAVDKTIGDLLIENKLKSANYLLVSGRVSYEIVSKAFIAKIPIIIAVSGCSSLAVDFAKEFGICLIGFTRENKMTIYANPSYIKQ
;
A
#
# COMPACT_ATOMS: atom_id res chain seq x y z
N MET A 1 -0.35 -5.90 18.03
CA MET A 1 -1.84 -5.97 18.19
C MET A 1 -2.47 -5.06 17.15
N GLN A 2 -3.38 -5.59 16.30
CA GLN A 2 -3.99 -4.83 15.19
C GLN A 2 -5.44 -4.39 15.46
N THR A 3 -6.09 -4.95 16.47
CA THR A 3 -7.44 -4.58 16.90
C THR A 3 -7.51 -4.46 18.41
N ILE A 4 -8.40 -3.60 18.91
CA ILE A 4 -8.72 -3.41 20.34
C ILE A 4 -10.23 -3.35 20.46
N SER A 5 -10.78 -4.05 21.48
CA SER A 5 -12.22 -4.04 21.78
C SER A 5 -12.66 -2.77 22.48
N TYR A 6 -13.77 -2.21 22.02
CA TYR A 6 -14.42 -1.03 22.60
C TYR A 6 -15.89 -1.27 22.85
N GLN A 7 -16.36 -0.74 23.97
CA GLN A 7 -17.81 -0.73 24.26
C GLN A 7 -18.49 0.37 23.44
N GLY A 8 -19.59 0.00 22.79
CA GLY A 8 -20.43 0.88 22.00
C GLY A 8 -21.90 0.76 22.35
N LEU A 9 -22.72 1.63 21.79
CA LEU A 9 -24.19 1.55 21.84
C LEU A 9 -24.70 1.31 20.42
N LYS A 10 -25.16 0.09 20.17
CA LYS A 10 -25.74 -0.29 18.88
C LYS A 10 -27.22 0.03 18.86
N ILE A 11 -27.67 0.79 17.86
CA ILE A 11 -29.07 1.16 17.67
C ILE A 11 -29.58 0.42 16.42
N THR A 12 -30.62 -0.41 16.61
CA THR A 12 -31.27 -1.13 15.52
C THR A 12 -32.78 -0.95 15.67
N HIS A 13 -33.44 -0.36 14.68
CA HIS A 13 -34.89 -0.09 14.72
C HIS A 13 -35.37 0.55 16.06
N GLN A 14 -34.64 1.58 16.55
CA GLN A 14 -34.89 2.28 17.80
C GLN A 14 -34.60 1.48 19.10
N ILE A 15 -34.17 0.24 19.01
CA ILE A 15 -33.75 -0.57 20.15
C ILE A 15 -32.26 -0.31 20.37
N GLN A 16 -31.89 0.04 21.62
CA GLN A 16 -30.52 0.32 22.03
C GLN A 16 -29.96 -0.87 22.81
N ASN A 17 -28.82 -1.39 22.35
CA ASN A 17 -28.12 -2.48 23.01
C ASN A 17 -26.64 -2.12 23.21
N LYS A 18 -26.10 -2.43 24.39
CA LYS A 18 -24.63 -2.38 24.57
C LYS A 18 -24.01 -3.44 23.67
N THR A 19 -22.95 -3.07 22.98
CA THR A 19 -22.15 -3.97 22.15
C THR A 19 -20.67 -3.78 22.48
N GLU A 20 -19.87 -4.79 22.16
CA GLU A 20 -18.42 -4.74 22.20
C GLU A 20 -17.93 -5.06 20.80
N ASP A 21 -17.27 -4.09 20.17
CA ASP A 21 -16.77 -4.21 18.79
C ASP A 21 -15.25 -4.07 18.77
N ASP A 22 -14.60 -4.90 17.97
CA ASP A 22 -13.18 -4.77 17.71
C ASP A 22 -12.93 -3.65 16.70
N LEU A 23 -12.15 -2.64 17.10
CA LEU A 23 -11.73 -1.56 16.23
C LEU A 23 -10.28 -1.75 15.80
N VAL A 24 -9.98 -1.37 14.54
CA VAL A 24 -8.60 -1.38 14.05
C VAL A 24 -7.75 -0.35 14.80
N VAL A 25 -6.56 -0.74 15.20
CA VAL A 25 -5.62 0.15 15.88
C VAL A 25 -5.01 1.13 14.88
N GLU A 26 -5.08 2.41 15.22
CA GLU A 26 -4.37 3.49 14.54
C GLU A 26 -3.36 4.11 15.50
N ALA A 27 -2.08 4.10 15.12
CA ALA A 27 -1.00 4.61 15.94
C ALA A 27 0.04 5.36 15.11
N ALA A 28 0.57 6.45 15.66
CA ALA A 28 1.63 7.22 15.03
C ALA A 28 2.95 6.43 15.04
N LEU A 29 3.70 6.51 13.94
CA LEU A 29 5.06 6.03 13.83
C LEU A 29 5.94 7.15 13.29
N GLN A 30 6.88 7.64 14.10
CA GLN A 30 7.94 8.52 13.63
C GLN A 30 9.07 7.68 13.04
N ILE A 31 9.48 8.02 11.84
CA ILE A 31 10.60 7.41 11.13
C ILE A 31 11.76 8.39 11.15
N ASN A 32 12.89 7.97 11.72
CA ASN A 32 14.15 8.70 11.66
C ASN A 32 15.06 8.05 10.62
N ILE A 33 15.85 8.86 9.90
CA ILE A 33 16.91 8.41 8.98
C ILE A 33 18.24 8.95 9.51
N ASN A 34 19.16 8.05 9.87
CA ASN A 34 20.46 8.39 10.43
C ASN A 34 20.33 9.33 11.65
N SER A 35 19.41 9.00 12.56
CA SER A 35 19.09 9.74 13.79
C SER A 35 18.42 11.11 13.57
N GLU A 36 18.08 11.47 12.34
CA GLU A 36 17.37 12.71 12.03
C GLU A 36 15.87 12.41 11.77
N PRO A 37 14.93 13.12 12.39
CA PRO A 37 13.51 12.97 12.11
C PRO A 37 13.21 13.18 10.63
N TYR A 38 12.51 12.19 10.02
CA TYR A 38 12.19 12.26 8.61
C TYR A 38 10.67 12.47 8.37
N THR A 39 9.82 11.62 8.93
CA THR A 39 8.36 11.71 8.75
C THR A 39 7.61 11.00 9.87
N VAL A 40 6.32 11.33 10.01
CA VAL A 40 5.37 10.61 10.87
C VAL A 40 4.27 10.00 10.00
N VAL A 41 3.95 8.73 10.25
CA VAL A 41 2.91 7.99 9.52
C VAL A 41 1.89 7.46 10.52
N MET A 42 0.59 7.70 10.27
CA MET A 42 -0.49 7.02 10.97
C MET A 42 -0.71 5.65 10.33
N ARG A 43 -0.63 4.58 11.12
CA ARG A 43 -0.70 3.20 10.60
C ARG A 43 -1.32 2.23 11.59
N THR A 44 -1.76 1.09 11.13
CA THR A 44 -2.00 -0.07 11.99
C THR A 44 -0.65 -0.71 12.33
N PRO A 45 -0.33 -0.94 13.62
CA PRO A 45 0.91 -1.62 14.03
C PRO A 45 1.11 -2.96 13.35
N ASP A 46 2.31 -3.47 13.43
CA ASP A 46 2.87 -4.63 12.74
C ASP A 46 3.32 -4.35 11.29
N ASN A 47 4.34 -5.08 10.89
CA ASN A 47 5.02 -4.93 9.61
C ASN A 47 5.61 -3.51 9.38
N ASP A 48 6.02 -2.84 10.46
CA ASP A 48 6.53 -1.46 10.40
C ASP A 48 7.80 -1.36 9.53
N ILE A 49 8.68 -2.35 9.57
CA ILE A 49 9.89 -2.38 8.72
C ILE A 49 9.51 -2.51 7.24
N ALA A 50 8.49 -3.32 6.94
CA ALA A 50 7.99 -3.43 5.57
C ALA A 50 7.33 -2.11 5.12
N LEU A 51 6.54 -1.45 6.00
CA LEU A 51 5.98 -0.13 5.73
C LEU A 51 7.09 0.89 5.38
N ILE A 52 8.11 1.00 6.23
CA ILE A 52 9.24 1.91 6.04
C ILE A 52 9.95 1.56 4.72
N ARG A 53 10.24 0.28 4.48
CA ARG A 53 10.95 -0.17 3.28
C ARG A 53 10.23 0.19 1.99
N GLY A 54 8.91 -0.02 1.96
CA GLY A 54 8.06 0.31 0.80
C GLY A 54 7.92 1.81 0.59
N LEU A 55 7.71 2.58 1.66
CA LEU A 55 7.61 4.04 1.62
C LEU A 55 8.89 4.66 1.06
N LEU A 56 10.07 4.27 1.57
CA LEU A 56 11.35 4.80 1.11
C LEU A 56 11.65 4.44 -0.35
N PHE A 57 11.21 3.25 -0.78
CA PHE A 57 11.34 2.83 -2.17
C PHE A 57 10.45 3.66 -3.10
N ALA A 58 9.17 3.84 -2.73
CA ALA A 58 8.21 4.59 -3.52
C ALA A 58 8.56 6.08 -3.65
N GLU A 59 9.27 6.64 -2.67
CA GLU A 59 9.65 8.05 -2.63
C GLU A 59 11.06 8.33 -3.14
N ASP A 60 11.72 7.35 -3.75
CA ASP A 60 13.08 7.47 -4.26
C ASP A 60 14.12 7.87 -3.18
N ILE A 61 13.89 7.42 -1.94
CA ILE A 61 14.80 7.67 -0.82
C ILE A 61 15.83 6.55 -0.73
N TYR A 62 15.38 5.30 -0.85
CA TYR A 62 16.24 4.13 -0.80
C TYR A 62 15.76 3.04 -1.75
N LYS A 63 16.50 2.80 -2.82
CA LYS A 63 16.26 1.73 -3.80
C LYS A 63 17.28 0.59 -3.73
N GLY A 64 18.14 0.59 -2.70
CA GLY A 64 19.14 -0.46 -2.52
C GLY A 64 18.54 -1.86 -2.45
N VAL A 65 19.29 -2.85 -2.91
CA VAL A 65 18.87 -4.27 -2.87
C VAL A 65 19.05 -4.90 -1.49
N THR A 66 19.92 -4.31 -0.65
CA THR A 66 20.14 -4.76 0.73
C THR A 66 19.09 -4.16 1.66
N ASN A 67 18.79 -4.84 2.75
CA ASN A 67 18.00 -4.25 3.82
C ASN A 67 18.85 -3.24 4.59
N PHE A 68 18.22 -2.21 5.13
CA PHE A 68 18.84 -1.27 6.06
C PHE A 68 18.78 -1.81 7.50
N GLU A 69 19.63 -1.29 8.36
CA GLU A 69 19.52 -1.52 9.81
C GLU A 69 18.38 -0.65 10.37
N ALA A 70 17.54 -1.25 11.20
CA ALA A 70 16.45 -0.57 11.87
C ALA A 70 16.51 -0.81 13.37
N THR A 71 16.39 0.27 14.14
CA THR A 71 16.39 0.23 15.61
C THR A 71 15.13 0.90 16.13
N ILE A 72 14.43 0.21 17.03
CA ILE A 72 13.30 0.80 17.75
C ILE A 72 13.89 1.70 18.84
N GLU A 73 13.69 3.01 18.73
CA GLU A 73 14.16 3.98 19.72
C GLU A 73 13.15 4.23 20.83
N LYS A 74 11.86 4.10 20.52
CA LYS A 74 10.79 4.33 21.49
C LYS A 74 9.60 3.41 21.25
N MET A 75 9.02 2.94 22.35
CA MET A 75 7.76 2.20 22.40
C MET A 75 6.72 3.03 23.16
N GLU A 76 5.47 3.00 22.72
CA GLU A 76 4.31 3.53 23.41
C GLU A 76 3.19 2.50 23.39
N ASN A 77 2.63 2.16 24.56
CA ASN A 77 1.60 1.11 24.68
C ASN A 77 1.98 -0.20 23.98
N GLU A 78 3.21 -0.66 24.17
CA GLU A 78 3.76 -1.89 23.57
C GLU A 78 3.87 -1.84 22.03
N VAL A 79 3.75 -0.66 21.43
CA VAL A 79 3.84 -0.45 19.99
C VAL A 79 5.02 0.46 19.67
N PRO A 80 5.86 0.17 18.67
CA PRO A 80 6.91 1.09 18.24
C PRO A 80 6.34 2.46 17.88
N SER A 81 6.84 3.51 18.50
CA SER A 81 6.45 4.90 18.20
C SER A 81 7.55 5.69 17.49
N ILE A 82 8.83 5.30 17.67
CA ILE A 82 9.97 5.85 16.93
C ILE A 82 10.86 4.71 16.44
N ILE A 83 11.10 4.66 15.15
CA ILE A 83 12.06 3.74 14.51
C ILE A 83 13.10 4.57 13.76
N ASN A 84 14.36 4.34 14.09
CA ASN A 84 15.50 4.88 13.35
C ASN A 84 16.03 3.85 12.36
N ILE A 85 16.26 4.30 11.13
CA ILE A 85 16.91 3.49 10.10
C ILE A 85 18.27 4.09 9.75
N THR A 86 19.26 3.21 9.57
CA THR A 86 20.62 3.60 9.19
C THR A 86 20.85 3.29 7.72
N ILE A 87 21.10 4.31 6.93
CA ILE A 87 21.37 4.22 5.49
C ILE A 87 22.65 5.00 5.19
N SER A 88 23.60 4.37 4.49
CA SER A 88 24.77 5.07 3.98
C SER A 88 24.35 6.27 3.11
N LYS A 89 24.99 7.43 3.31
CA LYS A 89 24.71 8.64 2.53
C LYS A 89 24.83 8.42 1.02
N LEU A 90 25.70 7.50 0.59
CA LEU A 90 25.87 7.13 -0.82
C LEU A 90 24.65 6.39 -1.41
N ASN A 91 23.84 5.78 -0.57
CA ASN A 91 22.66 5.03 -0.95
C ASN A 91 21.36 5.82 -0.81
N LEU A 92 21.44 7.08 -0.35
CA LEU A 92 20.28 7.96 -0.28
C LEU A 92 19.94 8.51 -1.66
N GLY A 93 18.68 8.31 -2.09
CA GLY A 93 18.16 8.77 -3.36
C GLY A 93 17.78 10.26 -3.35
N LYS A 94 17.36 10.74 -4.52
CA LYS A 94 16.96 12.15 -4.72
C LYS A 94 15.77 12.56 -3.85
N GLY A 95 14.88 11.64 -3.53
CA GLY A 95 13.73 11.89 -2.65
C GLY A 95 14.11 12.36 -1.24
N TYR A 96 15.29 11.97 -0.74
CA TYR A 96 15.78 12.41 0.56
C TYR A 96 16.15 13.90 0.59
N LEU A 97 16.63 14.45 -0.53
CA LEU A 97 17.02 15.86 -0.65
C LEU A 97 15.81 16.80 -0.64
N ASN A 98 14.64 16.31 -1.00
CA ASN A 98 13.37 17.03 -0.97
C ASN A 98 12.78 17.07 0.44
N LYS A 99 13.57 17.47 1.46
CA LYS A 99 13.22 17.50 2.89
C LYS A 99 11.72 17.74 3.10
N ARG A 100 10.99 16.70 3.49
CA ARG A 100 9.62 16.85 3.95
C ARG A 100 9.61 17.75 5.18
N THR A 101 8.81 18.78 5.18
CA THR A 101 8.49 19.49 6.41
C THR A 101 7.72 18.52 7.32
N LEU A 102 8.13 18.41 8.58
CA LEU A 102 7.66 17.51 9.65
C LEU A 102 6.14 17.48 9.92
N LEU A 103 5.34 18.19 9.13
CA LEU A 103 3.89 18.35 9.34
C LEU A 103 3.01 17.63 8.31
N SER A 104 3.55 16.66 7.58
CA SER A 104 2.72 15.88 6.66
C SER A 104 1.97 14.75 7.38
N VAL A 105 0.95 15.10 8.14
CA VAL A 105 0.03 14.17 8.85
C VAL A 105 -1.02 13.61 7.88
N SER A 106 -0.71 13.43 6.61
CA SER A 106 -1.70 12.88 5.70
C SER A 106 -1.18 11.62 5.01
N SER A 107 -1.97 10.58 5.05
CA SER A 107 -1.78 9.32 4.35
C SER A 107 -1.83 9.44 2.81
N CYS A 108 -1.73 10.64 2.24
CA CYS A 108 -1.91 10.84 0.80
C CYS A 108 -0.61 11.04 0.00
N GLY A 109 0.59 10.89 0.62
CA GLY A 109 1.89 10.87 -0.10
C GLY A 109 2.27 12.09 -0.94
N ILE A 110 1.34 13.02 -1.16
CA ILE A 110 1.56 14.26 -1.92
C ILE A 110 2.03 15.39 -1.01
N CYS A 111 1.75 15.29 0.29
CA CYS A 111 2.16 16.30 1.26
C CYS A 111 3.69 16.32 1.39
N GLY A 112 4.29 17.49 1.14
CA GLY A 112 5.73 17.70 1.15
C GLY A 112 6.38 17.85 -0.23
N LYS A 113 5.67 17.59 -1.32
CA LYS A 113 6.09 17.96 -2.67
C LYS A 113 5.81 19.45 -2.89
N LYS A 114 6.83 20.21 -3.26
CA LYS A 114 6.77 21.68 -3.34
C LYS A 114 6.25 22.18 -4.70
N GLU A 115 6.44 21.39 -5.76
CA GLU A 115 6.09 21.76 -7.12
C GLU A 115 5.36 20.62 -7.83
N LEU A 116 4.51 20.93 -8.82
CA LEU A 116 3.78 19.91 -9.60
C LEU A 116 4.72 18.92 -10.29
N LYS A 117 5.89 19.37 -10.74
CA LYS A 117 6.91 18.50 -11.34
C LYS A 117 7.48 17.44 -10.39
N ASP A 118 7.40 17.67 -9.07
CA ASP A 118 7.84 16.69 -8.07
C ASP A 118 6.88 15.49 -7.98
N ILE A 119 5.71 15.60 -8.60
CA ILE A 119 4.72 14.53 -8.68
C ILE A 119 4.98 13.62 -9.89
N GLU A 120 5.71 14.11 -10.88
CA GLU A 120 5.97 13.36 -12.11
C GLU A 120 6.86 12.13 -11.84
N VAL A 121 6.39 10.98 -12.31
CA VAL A 121 7.16 9.75 -12.34
C VAL A 121 7.54 9.48 -13.78
N ASN A 122 8.84 9.36 -14.06
CA ASN A 122 9.38 9.15 -15.39
C ASN A 122 9.86 7.71 -15.57
N GLY A 123 9.69 7.17 -16.76
CA GLY A 123 10.19 5.84 -17.12
C GLY A 123 9.48 5.24 -18.33
N ASP A 124 10.02 4.15 -18.84
CA ASP A 124 9.43 3.43 -19.96
C ASP A 124 8.11 2.77 -19.58
N ARG A 125 7.20 2.75 -20.54
CA ARG A 125 5.92 2.07 -20.44
C ARG A 125 6.07 0.61 -20.06
N LEU A 126 5.31 0.16 -19.07
CA LEU A 126 5.28 -1.25 -18.69
C LEU A 126 4.61 -2.08 -19.79
N LYS A 127 5.09 -3.29 -19.97
CA LYS A 127 4.53 -4.30 -20.89
C LYS A 127 4.45 -5.64 -20.18
N THR A 128 3.40 -6.38 -20.45
CA THR A 128 3.26 -7.78 -20.02
C THR A 128 2.58 -8.58 -21.12
N GLU A 129 3.01 -9.80 -21.30
CA GLU A 129 2.36 -10.77 -22.20
C GLU A 129 1.26 -11.56 -21.50
N THR A 130 1.18 -11.44 -20.17
CA THR A 130 0.23 -12.20 -19.37
C THR A 130 -1.18 -11.65 -19.56
N LYS A 131 -2.12 -12.56 -19.85
CA LYS A 131 -3.55 -12.24 -19.95
C LYS A 131 -4.32 -12.91 -18.82
N LEU A 132 -5.09 -12.11 -18.10
CA LEU A 132 -5.99 -12.56 -17.04
C LEU A 132 -7.41 -12.79 -17.57
N THR A 133 -8.11 -13.75 -16.97
CA THR A 133 -9.56 -13.92 -17.13
C THR A 133 -10.29 -13.41 -15.89
N SER A 134 -11.56 -13.07 -16.03
CA SER A 134 -12.43 -12.67 -14.90
C SER A 134 -12.47 -13.72 -13.80
N THR A 135 -12.49 -15.00 -14.18
CA THR A 135 -12.47 -16.12 -13.22
C THR A 135 -11.22 -16.16 -12.36
N ILE A 136 -10.04 -15.89 -12.97
CA ILE A 136 -8.77 -15.85 -12.23
C ILE A 136 -8.77 -14.64 -11.28
N ILE A 137 -9.23 -13.49 -11.73
CA ILE A 137 -9.34 -12.28 -10.91
C ILE A 137 -10.22 -12.55 -9.69
N HIS A 138 -11.37 -13.18 -9.90
CA HIS A 138 -12.28 -13.53 -8.81
C HIS A 138 -11.63 -14.48 -7.78
N LYS A 139 -10.92 -15.52 -8.24
CA LYS A 139 -10.19 -16.44 -7.35
C LYS A 139 -9.14 -15.72 -6.52
N MET A 140 -8.36 -14.79 -7.12
CA MET A 140 -7.37 -14.00 -6.39
C MET A 140 -8.02 -13.12 -5.31
N PHE A 141 -9.21 -12.54 -5.55
CA PHE A 141 -9.93 -11.79 -4.50
C PHE A 141 -10.47 -12.70 -3.40
N LEU A 142 -10.96 -13.88 -3.71
CA LEU A 142 -11.36 -14.85 -2.68
C LEU A 142 -10.18 -15.24 -1.80
N GLU A 143 -9.03 -15.49 -2.40
CA GLU A 143 -7.79 -15.78 -1.67
C GLU A 143 -7.36 -14.58 -0.82
N MET A 144 -7.31 -13.35 -1.38
CA MET A 144 -7.02 -12.14 -0.62
C MET A 144 -7.96 -11.99 0.58
N ASN A 145 -9.27 -12.14 0.38
CA ASN A 145 -10.28 -11.99 1.44
C ASN A 145 -10.09 -13.04 2.55
N SER A 146 -9.60 -14.25 2.22
CA SER A 146 -9.36 -15.28 3.21
C SER A 146 -8.27 -14.93 4.22
N PHE A 147 -7.33 -14.04 3.86
CA PHE A 147 -6.22 -13.58 4.70
C PHE A 147 -6.46 -12.22 5.38
N GLN A 148 -7.58 -11.56 5.16
CA GLN A 148 -7.89 -10.25 5.76
C GLN A 148 -8.42 -10.41 7.20
N GLU A 149 -7.56 -10.80 8.13
CA GLU A 149 -7.96 -11.09 9.51
C GLU A 149 -8.38 -9.84 10.28
N THR A 150 -7.65 -8.74 10.10
CA THR A 150 -7.96 -7.45 10.75
C THR A 150 -9.29 -6.90 10.25
N PHE A 151 -9.53 -6.98 8.93
CA PHE A 151 -10.80 -6.55 8.36
C PHE A 151 -11.97 -7.40 8.83
N LYS A 152 -11.81 -8.72 8.92
CA LYS A 152 -12.87 -9.63 9.41
C LYS A 152 -13.29 -9.30 10.84
N LYS A 153 -12.36 -8.86 11.69
CA LYS A 153 -12.63 -8.48 13.08
C LYS A 153 -13.22 -7.10 13.21
N SER A 154 -12.64 -6.13 12.52
CA SER A 154 -12.92 -4.70 12.76
C SER A 154 -13.77 -4.03 11.67
N GLY A 155 -13.79 -4.57 10.45
CA GLY A 155 -14.36 -3.90 9.28
C GLY A 155 -13.60 -2.63 8.85
N GLY A 156 -12.50 -2.26 9.54
CA GLY A 156 -11.86 -0.94 9.46
C GLY A 156 -10.54 -0.91 8.71
N SER A 157 -9.99 -2.03 8.25
CA SER A 157 -8.70 -2.05 7.55
C SER A 157 -8.86 -2.12 6.03
N HIS A 158 -7.82 -1.64 5.35
CA HIS A 158 -7.59 -1.88 3.92
C HIS A 158 -6.56 -2.98 3.74
N ALA A 159 -6.63 -3.68 2.60
CA ALA A 159 -5.65 -4.68 2.23
C ALA A 159 -5.04 -4.40 0.85
N ALA A 160 -3.78 -4.79 0.68
CA ALA A 160 -3.11 -4.92 -0.59
C ALA A 160 -2.48 -6.31 -0.69
N ALA A 161 -2.65 -6.99 -1.82
CA ALA A 161 -2.09 -8.29 -2.10
C ALA A 161 -1.35 -8.29 -3.43
N VAL A 162 -0.23 -8.99 -3.50
CA VAL A 162 0.53 -9.14 -4.75
C VAL A 162 0.61 -10.60 -5.15
N PHE A 163 0.32 -10.84 -6.43
CA PHE A 163 0.40 -12.15 -7.05
C PHE A 163 1.44 -12.16 -8.18
N ASN A 164 2.00 -13.34 -8.45
CA ASN A 164 2.92 -13.54 -9.56
C ASN A 164 2.20 -13.89 -10.87
N LYS A 165 2.95 -14.08 -11.97
CA LYS A 165 2.42 -14.45 -13.30
C LYS A 165 1.67 -15.80 -13.32
N GLN A 166 1.94 -16.68 -12.36
CA GLN A 166 1.26 -17.96 -12.17
C GLN A 166 0.03 -17.88 -11.29
N ASN A 167 -0.41 -16.65 -10.94
CA ASN A 167 -1.53 -16.35 -10.06
C ASN A 167 -1.34 -16.86 -8.61
N LYS A 168 -0.11 -17.07 -8.18
CA LYS A 168 0.22 -17.46 -6.81
C LYS A 168 0.39 -16.20 -5.97
N LEU A 169 -0.25 -16.18 -4.80
CA LEU A 169 -0.09 -15.11 -3.81
C LEU A 169 1.37 -15.06 -3.34
N LEU A 170 1.99 -13.88 -3.41
CA LEU A 170 3.33 -13.62 -2.91
C LEU A 170 3.29 -13.04 -1.51
N THR A 171 2.42 -12.08 -1.28
CA THR A 171 2.21 -11.43 0.03
C THR A 171 0.89 -10.69 0.07
N ILE A 172 0.37 -10.50 1.29
CA ILE A 172 -0.76 -9.64 1.61
C ILE A 172 -0.46 -8.89 2.90
N LYS A 173 -0.85 -7.61 2.96
CA LYS A 173 -0.76 -6.78 4.17
C LYS A 173 -2.03 -5.97 4.34
N GLU A 174 -2.37 -5.75 5.62
CA GLU A 174 -3.49 -4.89 6.01
C GLU A 174 -2.98 -3.64 6.73
N ASP A 175 -3.72 -2.55 6.60
CA ASP A 175 -3.50 -1.29 7.32
C ASP A 175 -4.79 -0.46 7.31
N ILE A 176 -4.98 0.42 8.29
CA ILE A 176 -6.06 1.41 8.27
C ILE A 176 -5.92 2.37 7.07
N GLY A 177 -4.68 2.64 6.65
CA GLY A 177 -4.35 3.45 5.48
C GLY A 177 -4.15 2.61 4.22
N ARG A 178 -4.99 2.81 3.19
CA ARG A 178 -4.85 2.06 1.93
C ARG A 178 -3.47 2.20 1.26
N HIS A 179 -2.81 3.36 1.39
CA HIS A 179 -1.47 3.60 0.86
C HIS A 179 -0.41 2.83 1.66
N ASN A 180 -0.57 2.78 2.98
CA ASN A 180 0.30 2.01 3.86
C ASN A 180 0.21 0.51 3.57
N ALA A 181 -1.01 -0.01 3.31
CA ALA A 181 -1.18 -1.41 2.93
C ALA A 181 -0.37 -1.75 1.66
N VAL A 182 -0.35 -0.85 0.66
CA VAL A 182 0.48 -1.01 -0.55
C VAL A 182 1.97 -0.91 -0.21
N ASP A 183 2.38 0.06 0.62
CA ASP A 183 3.78 0.20 1.02
C ASP A 183 4.27 -1.02 1.81
N LYS A 184 3.49 -1.50 2.79
CA LYS A 184 3.79 -2.74 3.51
C LYS A 184 3.99 -3.92 2.57
N THR A 185 3.12 -4.05 1.57
CA THR A 185 3.15 -5.15 0.59
C THR A 185 4.39 -5.07 -0.30
N ILE A 186 4.70 -3.90 -0.86
CA ILE A 186 5.89 -3.69 -1.69
C ILE A 186 7.16 -3.86 -0.86
N GLY A 187 7.17 -3.31 0.36
CA GLY A 187 8.30 -3.40 1.27
C GLY A 187 8.61 -4.84 1.69
N ASP A 188 7.58 -5.62 1.97
CA ASP A 188 7.71 -7.05 2.27
C ASP A 188 8.36 -7.83 1.11
N LEU A 189 7.91 -7.56 -0.12
CA LEU A 189 8.50 -8.15 -1.32
C LEU A 189 9.96 -7.72 -1.57
N LEU A 190 10.31 -6.49 -1.18
CA LEU A 190 11.70 -6.01 -1.24
C LEU A 190 12.57 -6.73 -0.22
N ILE A 191 12.10 -6.88 1.03
CA ILE A 191 12.79 -7.60 2.10
C ILE A 191 13.05 -9.06 1.72
N GLU A 192 12.03 -9.70 1.15
CA GLU A 192 12.07 -11.09 0.70
C GLU A 192 12.77 -11.31 -0.66
N ASN A 193 13.25 -10.24 -1.31
CA ASN A 193 13.83 -10.28 -2.66
C ASN A 193 12.88 -10.88 -3.73
N LYS A 194 11.56 -10.74 -3.54
CA LYS A 194 10.52 -11.30 -4.41
C LYS A 194 9.86 -10.27 -5.34
N LEU A 195 10.21 -8.97 -5.24
CA LEU A 195 9.53 -7.91 -6.01
C LEU A 195 9.58 -8.16 -7.52
N LYS A 196 10.66 -8.71 -8.06
CA LYS A 196 10.78 -9.04 -9.50
C LYS A 196 9.76 -10.07 -10.00
N SER A 197 9.18 -10.86 -9.08
CA SER A 197 8.14 -11.85 -9.40
C SER A 197 6.73 -11.26 -9.36
N ALA A 198 6.57 -10.01 -8.87
CA ALA A 198 5.28 -9.34 -8.77
C ALA A 198 4.70 -9.04 -10.15
N ASN A 199 3.42 -9.34 -10.35
CA ASN A 199 2.74 -9.09 -11.62
C ASN A 199 1.35 -8.46 -11.45
N TYR A 200 0.63 -8.77 -10.38
CA TYR A 200 -0.69 -8.25 -10.09
C TYR A 200 -0.73 -7.65 -8.70
N LEU A 201 -1.19 -6.40 -8.60
CA LEU A 201 -1.49 -5.73 -7.33
C LEU A 201 -3.01 -5.65 -7.17
N LEU A 202 -3.54 -6.33 -6.17
CA LEU A 202 -4.93 -6.26 -5.77
C LEU A 202 -5.06 -5.32 -4.57
N VAL A 203 -6.06 -4.44 -4.59
CA VAL A 203 -6.33 -3.51 -3.48
C VAL A 203 -7.82 -3.48 -3.11
N SER A 204 -8.12 -3.46 -1.82
CA SER A 204 -9.50 -3.36 -1.32
C SER A 204 -10.07 -1.95 -1.46
N GLY A 205 -9.22 -0.94 -1.44
CA GLY A 205 -9.57 0.47 -1.47
C GLY A 205 -9.65 1.08 -2.87
N ARG A 206 -9.86 2.41 -2.89
CA ARG A 206 -9.81 3.22 -4.12
C ARG A 206 -8.38 3.31 -4.65
N VAL A 207 -8.23 3.39 -5.97
CA VAL A 207 -6.94 3.65 -6.61
C VAL A 207 -6.81 5.13 -6.95
N SER A 208 -5.83 5.78 -6.32
CA SER A 208 -5.38 7.14 -6.64
C SER A 208 -4.16 7.10 -7.57
N TYR A 209 -3.78 8.27 -8.09
CA TYR A 209 -2.50 8.45 -8.80
C TYR A 209 -1.33 7.82 -8.05
N GLU A 210 -1.26 8.04 -6.73
CA GLU A 210 -0.17 7.55 -5.89
C GLU A 210 -0.04 6.02 -5.90
N ILE A 211 -1.17 5.28 -5.87
CA ILE A 211 -1.13 3.81 -5.96
C ILE A 211 -0.63 3.36 -7.34
N VAL A 212 -1.05 4.05 -8.41
CA VAL A 212 -0.55 3.78 -9.76
C VAL A 212 0.95 4.06 -9.86
N SER A 213 1.40 5.18 -9.29
CA SER A 213 2.83 5.55 -9.23
C SER A 213 3.66 4.49 -8.47
N LYS A 214 3.19 4.05 -7.29
CA LYS A 214 3.84 2.99 -6.51
C LYS A 214 3.96 1.67 -7.31
N ALA A 215 2.87 1.27 -7.98
CA ALA A 215 2.88 0.07 -8.83
C ALA A 215 3.85 0.21 -10.02
N PHE A 216 3.89 1.40 -10.65
CA PHE A 216 4.82 1.68 -11.75
C PHE A 216 6.28 1.59 -11.31
N ILE A 217 6.63 2.21 -10.18
CA ILE A 217 7.98 2.14 -9.59
C ILE A 217 8.35 0.70 -9.23
N ALA A 218 7.38 -0.06 -8.69
CA ALA A 218 7.54 -1.48 -8.37
C ALA A 218 7.52 -2.41 -9.61
N LYS A 219 7.31 -1.85 -10.82
CA LYS A 219 7.21 -2.60 -12.08
C LYS A 219 6.06 -3.64 -12.10
N ILE A 220 4.96 -3.34 -11.42
CA ILE A 220 3.76 -4.19 -11.40
C ILE A 220 2.79 -3.70 -12.49
N PRO A 221 2.57 -4.47 -13.58
CA PRO A 221 1.87 -3.98 -14.76
C PRO A 221 0.33 -4.02 -14.66
N ILE A 222 -0.24 -4.68 -13.64
CA ILE A 222 -1.70 -4.82 -13.53
C ILE A 222 -2.16 -4.47 -12.11
N ILE A 223 -3.11 -3.54 -12.00
CA ILE A 223 -3.75 -3.14 -10.74
C ILE A 223 -5.24 -3.47 -10.80
N ILE A 224 -5.75 -4.14 -9.78
CA ILE A 224 -7.13 -4.57 -9.68
C ILE A 224 -7.71 -4.11 -8.34
N ALA A 225 -8.78 -3.31 -8.39
CA ALA A 225 -9.39 -2.71 -7.21
C ALA A 225 -10.83 -3.15 -6.99
N VAL A 226 -11.20 -3.39 -5.74
CA VAL A 226 -12.60 -3.60 -5.34
C VAL A 226 -13.42 -2.33 -5.53
N SER A 227 -12.79 -1.17 -5.32
CA SER A 227 -13.43 0.15 -5.36
C SER A 227 -13.07 0.92 -6.65
N GLY A 228 -13.49 2.19 -6.73
CA GLY A 228 -13.27 3.05 -7.89
C GLY A 228 -11.83 3.56 -8.04
N CYS A 229 -11.56 4.12 -9.23
CA CYS A 229 -10.30 4.77 -9.57
C CYS A 229 -10.53 6.28 -9.76
N SER A 230 -9.53 7.10 -9.45
CA SER A 230 -9.58 8.53 -9.78
C SER A 230 -9.27 8.76 -11.27
N SER A 231 -9.71 9.89 -11.85
CA SER A 231 -9.41 10.25 -13.23
C SER A 231 -7.90 10.30 -13.49
N LEU A 232 -7.15 10.94 -12.60
CA LEU A 232 -5.69 11.04 -12.71
C LEU A 232 -5.03 9.66 -12.65
N ALA A 233 -5.53 8.73 -11.84
CA ALA A 233 -5.03 7.35 -11.81
C ALA A 233 -5.25 6.64 -13.15
N VAL A 234 -6.39 6.88 -13.80
CA VAL A 234 -6.69 6.31 -15.12
C VAL A 234 -5.75 6.87 -16.19
N ASP A 235 -5.52 8.18 -16.19
CA ASP A 235 -4.66 8.84 -17.18
C ASP A 235 -3.22 8.34 -17.06
N PHE A 236 -2.67 8.29 -15.85
CA PHE A 236 -1.33 7.77 -15.62
C PHE A 236 -1.22 6.27 -15.91
N ALA A 237 -2.25 5.47 -15.60
CA ALA A 237 -2.24 4.05 -15.96
C ALA A 237 -2.17 3.85 -17.47
N LYS A 238 -2.89 4.66 -18.26
CA LYS A 238 -2.81 4.66 -19.73
C LYS A 238 -1.41 5.03 -20.21
N GLU A 239 -0.82 6.08 -19.65
CA GLU A 239 0.49 6.58 -19.99
C GLU A 239 1.58 5.56 -19.67
N PHE A 240 1.57 5.01 -18.46
CA PHE A 240 2.60 4.06 -17.98
C PHE A 240 2.41 2.62 -18.48
N GLY A 241 1.36 2.31 -19.22
CA GLY A 241 1.09 0.97 -19.72
C GLY A 241 0.57 0.01 -18.66
N ILE A 242 -0.01 0.52 -17.56
CA ILE A 242 -0.61 -0.29 -16.51
C ILE A 242 -2.05 -0.64 -16.87
N CYS A 243 -2.42 -1.92 -16.78
CA CYS A 243 -3.82 -2.31 -16.82
C CYS A 243 -4.48 -1.93 -15.48
N LEU A 244 -5.46 -1.04 -15.54
CA LEU A 244 -6.18 -0.57 -14.36
C LEU A 244 -7.63 -1.03 -14.39
N ILE A 245 -8.00 -1.83 -13.39
CA ILE A 245 -9.33 -2.39 -13.22
C ILE A 245 -9.92 -1.88 -11.90
N GLY A 246 -11.13 -1.40 -11.93
CA GLY A 246 -11.87 -0.96 -10.75
C GLY A 246 -13.25 -1.60 -10.66
N PHE A 247 -13.93 -1.34 -9.53
CA PHE A 247 -15.28 -1.87 -9.22
C PHE A 247 -15.40 -3.38 -9.39
N THR A 248 -14.33 -4.10 -9.01
CA THR A 248 -14.27 -5.55 -9.11
C THR A 248 -15.02 -6.18 -7.95
N ARG A 249 -16.24 -6.61 -8.20
CA ARG A 249 -17.09 -7.30 -7.22
C ARG A 249 -17.87 -8.42 -7.91
N GLU A 250 -17.92 -9.59 -7.29
CA GLU A 250 -18.59 -10.76 -7.87
C GLU A 250 -18.09 -11.04 -9.29
N ASN A 251 -18.96 -10.94 -10.29
CA ASN A 251 -18.65 -11.15 -11.71
C ASN A 251 -18.57 -9.85 -12.51
N LYS A 252 -18.45 -8.69 -11.84
CA LYS A 252 -18.41 -7.38 -12.48
C LYS A 252 -17.08 -6.71 -12.25
N MET A 253 -16.55 -6.06 -13.29
CA MET A 253 -15.37 -5.21 -13.21
C MET A 253 -15.41 -4.19 -14.34
N THR A 254 -14.71 -3.07 -14.15
CA THR A 254 -14.54 -2.04 -15.18
C THR A 254 -13.07 -1.86 -15.49
N ILE A 255 -12.67 -2.04 -16.75
CA ILE A 255 -11.29 -1.86 -17.20
C ILE A 255 -11.15 -0.44 -17.73
N TYR A 256 -10.36 0.39 -17.04
CA TYR A 256 -10.18 1.80 -17.37
C TYR A 256 -8.97 2.08 -18.26
N ALA A 257 -7.94 1.21 -18.21
CA ALA A 257 -6.72 1.38 -18.96
C ALA A 257 -6.17 0.03 -19.45
N ASN A 258 -5.60 0.03 -20.65
CA ASN A 258 -4.87 -1.09 -21.28
C ASN A 258 -5.63 -2.44 -21.25
N PRO A 259 -6.84 -2.54 -21.84
CA PRO A 259 -7.70 -3.73 -21.75
C PRO A 259 -7.13 -4.96 -22.42
N SER A 260 -6.11 -4.82 -23.27
CA SER A 260 -5.44 -5.95 -23.96
C SER A 260 -4.82 -6.98 -23.04
N TYR A 261 -4.65 -6.64 -21.75
CA TYR A 261 -4.13 -7.57 -20.73
C TYR A 261 -5.22 -8.49 -20.14
N ILE A 262 -6.47 -8.29 -20.54
CA ILE A 262 -7.59 -9.12 -20.12
C ILE A 262 -8.07 -9.97 -21.28
N LYS A 263 -8.20 -11.28 -21.04
CA LYS A 263 -8.79 -12.21 -22.01
C LYS A 263 -10.31 -12.19 -21.82
N GLN A 264 -11.01 -11.90 -22.90
CA GLN A 264 -12.46 -12.03 -23.00
C GLN A 264 -12.88 -13.50 -23.03
#